data_699b78a47ee3c24bc43e8a7ad3230ec8
#
_entry.id   699b78a47ee3c24bc43e8a7ad3230ec8
#
_cell.length_a   1.000
_cell.length_b   1.000
_cell.length_c   1.000
_cell.angle_alpha   90.00
_cell.angle_beta   90.00
_cell.angle_gamma   90.00
#
_symmetry.space_group_name_H-M   'P 1'
#
loop_
_entity.id
_entity.type
_entity.pdbx_description
1 polymer ?
#
loop_
_entity_poly.entity_id
_entity_poly.type
_entity_poly.pdbx_seq_one_letter_code
_entity_poly.pdbx_strand_id
1 'polypeptide(L)'
;CSSRANSGSDVRDDGRTEVEQRGLWFEEFDEGAVYLHRPGRTVTDADNVLFTTLTMNTQALHLDAAWSAGTAFGQPLVNSMFTLSTLVGLSVAQLTQGTIVANLGFSEVRFPKPVLVGDTLYAETVVRGKRASSSRPGEGIVELEHTARNQRGEVVAVAVRSTLVLMRPVRMQPA
;
A
#
# COMPACT_ATOMS: atom_id res chain seq x y z
N CYS A 1 -4.20 22.97 10.76
CA CYS A 1 -3.17 21.91 10.79
C CYS A 1 -2.69 21.70 9.37
N SER A 2 -1.48 22.13 9.07
CA SER A 2 -0.89 22.21 7.75
C SER A 2 -0.26 20.87 7.39
N SER A 3 -0.86 20.15 6.43
CA SER A 3 -0.20 19.02 5.78
C SER A 3 0.91 19.59 4.88
N ARG A 4 2.15 19.58 5.36
CA ARG A 4 3.29 19.86 4.50
C ARG A 4 3.43 18.76 3.46
N ALA A 5 3.17 19.10 2.22
CA ALA A 5 3.54 18.28 1.08
C ALA A 5 5.06 18.02 1.13
N ASN A 6 5.43 16.76 1.13
CA ASN A 6 6.81 16.31 1.29
C ASN A 6 7.49 16.30 -0.10
N SER A 7 7.86 17.49 -0.59
CA SER A 7 8.53 17.66 -1.88
C SER A 7 10.01 18.00 -1.66
N GLY A 8 10.91 17.13 -2.11
CA GLY A 8 12.29 17.52 -2.35
C GLY A 8 12.31 18.49 -3.54
N SER A 9 12.87 19.68 -3.39
CA SER A 9 13.02 20.63 -4.50
C SER A 9 14.50 20.85 -4.75
N ASP A 10 14.94 20.54 -5.96
CA ASP A 10 16.25 20.96 -6.49
C ASP A 10 16.02 22.08 -7.50
N VAL A 11 16.98 23.02 -7.62
CA VAL A 11 16.92 24.11 -8.57
C VAL A 11 17.75 23.71 -9.79
N ARG A 12 17.16 23.71 -10.97
CA ARG A 12 17.84 23.48 -12.26
C ARG A 12 18.73 24.65 -12.62
N ASP A 13 19.65 24.40 -13.57
CA ASP A 13 20.51 25.44 -14.14
C ASP A 13 19.74 26.59 -14.80
N ASP A 14 18.48 26.36 -15.21
CA ASP A 14 17.58 27.36 -15.78
C ASP A 14 16.80 28.17 -14.72
N GLY A 15 17.10 27.98 -13.44
CA GLY A 15 16.48 28.65 -12.30
C GLY A 15 15.11 28.11 -11.89
N ARG A 16 14.62 27.01 -12.50
CA ARG A 16 13.33 26.40 -12.14
C ARG A 16 13.51 25.45 -10.97
N THR A 17 12.53 25.42 -10.08
CA THR A 17 12.47 24.45 -8.99
C THR A 17 11.95 23.11 -9.51
N GLU A 18 12.71 22.05 -9.32
CA GLU A 18 12.20 20.70 -9.53
C GLU A 18 11.40 20.24 -8.31
N VAL A 19 10.26 19.65 -8.56
CA VAL A 19 9.42 19.05 -7.53
C VAL A 19 9.14 17.61 -7.93
N GLU A 20 9.70 16.66 -7.20
CA GLU A 20 9.47 15.24 -7.41
C GLU A 20 8.50 14.70 -6.36
N GLN A 21 7.48 13.97 -6.80
CA GLN A 21 6.61 13.23 -5.89
C GLN A 21 7.35 11.98 -5.42
N ARG A 22 7.57 11.88 -4.12
CA ARG A 22 8.18 10.72 -3.48
C ARG A 22 7.43 10.30 -2.22
N GLY A 23 7.71 9.10 -1.74
CA GLY A 23 7.35 8.64 -0.41
C GLY A 23 8.21 9.28 0.69
N LEU A 24 8.16 8.70 1.86
CA LEU A 24 8.86 9.16 3.05
C LEU A 24 10.27 8.55 3.12
N TRP A 25 11.26 9.35 3.54
CA TRP A 25 12.51 8.81 4.05
C TRP A 25 12.28 8.19 5.43
N PHE A 26 13.17 7.30 5.86
CA PHE A 26 13.07 6.62 7.17
C PHE A 26 12.82 7.60 8.34
N GLU A 27 13.47 8.74 8.35
CA GLU A 27 13.34 9.74 9.41
C GLU A 27 11.95 10.37 9.48
N GLU A 28 11.26 10.43 8.33
CA GLU A 28 9.96 11.11 8.17
C GLU A 28 8.75 10.24 8.58
N PHE A 29 8.98 8.96 8.87
CA PHE A 29 7.93 8.13 9.46
C PHE A 29 7.78 8.44 10.94
N ASP A 30 6.61 8.91 11.36
CA ASP A 30 6.28 9.15 12.75
C ASP A 30 5.53 7.96 13.33
N GLU A 31 6.04 7.38 14.42
CA GLU A 31 5.39 6.26 15.09
C GLU A 31 4.03 6.67 15.63
N GLY A 32 3.01 5.85 15.40
CA GLY A 32 1.61 6.13 15.74
C GLY A 32 0.88 7.03 14.76
N ALA A 33 1.56 7.63 13.77
CA ALA A 33 0.87 8.40 12.74
C ALA A 33 -0.03 7.51 11.87
N VAL A 34 -1.20 8.05 11.49
CA VAL A 34 -2.18 7.40 10.61
C VAL A 34 -2.21 8.12 9.27
N TYR A 35 -1.88 7.42 8.21
CA TYR A 35 -1.89 7.94 6.84
C TYR A 35 -3.14 7.45 6.12
N LEU A 36 -3.98 8.37 5.66
CA LEU A 36 -5.17 8.06 4.87
C LEU A 36 -4.83 8.14 3.38
N HIS A 37 -4.94 7.02 2.68
CA HIS A 37 -4.61 6.94 1.25
C HIS A 37 -5.85 7.24 0.41
N ARG A 38 -5.77 8.27 -0.40
CA ARG A 38 -6.84 8.73 -1.29
C ARG A 38 -6.28 9.06 -2.69
N PRO A 39 -7.06 8.86 -3.76
CA PRO A 39 -8.44 8.34 -3.79
C PRO A 39 -8.51 6.84 -3.48
N GLY A 40 -9.74 6.34 -3.23
CA GLY A 40 -10.02 4.90 -3.19
C GLY A 40 -10.01 4.30 -4.59
N ARG A 41 -10.06 2.96 -4.66
CA ARG A 41 -10.12 2.20 -5.91
C ARG A 41 -11.33 1.27 -5.94
N THR A 42 -12.20 1.45 -6.93
CA THR A 42 -13.29 0.51 -7.20
C THR A 42 -12.76 -0.71 -7.93
N VAL A 43 -13.08 -1.89 -7.41
CA VAL A 43 -12.68 -3.17 -8.00
C VAL A 43 -13.65 -3.54 -9.11
N THR A 44 -13.12 -3.86 -10.27
CA THR A 44 -13.90 -4.28 -11.44
C THR A 44 -13.81 -5.79 -11.64
N ASP A 45 -14.72 -6.36 -12.44
CA ASP A 45 -14.66 -7.76 -12.84
C ASP A 45 -13.37 -8.06 -13.61
N ALA A 46 -12.96 -7.16 -14.49
CA ALA A 46 -11.71 -7.29 -15.24
C ALA A 46 -10.48 -7.41 -14.32
N ASP A 47 -10.43 -6.65 -13.22
CA ASP A 47 -9.35 -6.75 -12.23
C ASP A 47 -9.29 -8.17 -11.63
N ASN A 48 -10.46 -8.69 -11.21
CA ASN A 48 -10.55 -9.98 -10.57
C ASN A 48 -10.17 -11.13 -11.52
N VAL A 49 -10.73 -11.13 -12.72
CA VAL A 49 -10.46 -12.16 -13.75
C VAL A 49 -8.98 -12.13 -14.14
N LEU A 50 -8.43 -10.94 -14.46
CA LEU A 50 -7.04 -10.80 -14.89
C LEU A 50 -6.07 -11.26 -13.80
N PHE A 51 -6.22 -10.77 -12.56
CA PHE A 51 -5.34 -11.15 -11.47
C PHE A 51 -5.41 -12.64 -11.17
N THR A 52 -6.63 -13.18 -11.09
CA THR A 52 -6.86 -14.59 -10.74
C THR A 52 -6.27 -15.52 -11.79
N THR A 53 -6.40 -15.21 -13.09
CA THR A 53 -5.82 -16.00 -14.18
C THR A 53 -4.30 -15.88 -14.25
N LEU A 54 -3.74 -14.67 -14.10
CA LEU A 54 -2.28 -14.46 -14.06
C LEU A 54 -1.60 -15.21 -12.91
N THR A 55 -2.29 -15.36 -11.78
CA THR A 55 -1.78 -16.10 -10.62
C THR A 55 -2.12 -17.60 -10.65
N MET A 56 -2.67 -18.10 -11.76
CA MET A 56 -3.07 -19.50 -11.95
C MET A 56 -4.05 -20.03 -10.90
N ASN A 57 -4.85 -19.14 -10.28
CA ASN A 57 -5.90 -19.52 -9.35
C ASN A 57 -7.17 -19.89 -10.13
N THR A 58 -7.48 -21.18 -10.18
CA THR A 58 -8.62 -21.72 -10.96
C THR A 58 -9.88 -21.91 -10.11
N GLN A 59 -9.97 -21.31 -8.93
CA GLN A 59 -11.15 -21.45 -8.08
C GLN A 59 -12.40 -20.85 -8.72
N ALA A 60 -13.44 -21.68 -8.87
CA ALA A 60 -14.74 -21.28 -9.40
C ALA A 60 -15.34 -20.08 -8.65
N LEU A 61 -15.04 -19.97 -7.35
CA LEU A 61 -15.45 -18.86 -6.49
C LEU A 61 -15.11 -17.47 -7.07
N HIS A 62 -14.05 -17.37 -7.88
CA HIS A 62 -13.58 -16.11 -8.46
C HIS A 62 -13.94 -15.93 -9.93
N LEU A 63 -14.21 -17.03 -10.66
CA LEU A 63 -14.26 -17.02 -12.13
C LEU A 63 -15.59 -17.53 -12.70
N ASP A 64 -16.34 -18.34 -11.96
CA ASP A 64 -17.59 -18.96 -12.42
C ASP A 64 -18.80 -18.30 -11.74
N ALA A 65 -19.45 -17.41 -12.48
CA ALA A 65 -20.59 -16.66 -11.97
C ALA A 65 -21.80 -17.57 -11.70
N ALA A 66 -22.02 -18.61 -12.51
CA ALA A 66 -23.12 -19.53 -12.33
C ALA A 66 -22.92 -20.37 -11.06
N TRP A 67 -21.71 -20.87 -10.84
CA TRP A 67 -21.36 -21.61 -9.64
C TRP A 67 -21.44 -20.67 -8.38
N SER A 68 -20.89 -19.46 -8.47
CA SER A 68 -20.86 -18.50 -7.36
C SER A 68 -22.25 -18.02 -6.97
N ALA A 69 -23.22 -17.96 -7.90
CA ALA A 69 -24.61 -17.61 -7.61
C ALA A 69 -25.27 -18.60 -6.64
N GLY A 70 -24.82 -19.86 -6.59
CA GLY A 70 -25.28 -20.87 -5.64
C GLY A 70 -24.63 -20.82 -4.27
N THR A 71 -23.67 -19.93 -4.04
CA THR A 71 -22.98 -19.75 -2.74
C THR A 71 -23.68 -18.72 -1.86
N ALA A 72 -23.26 -18.65 -0.60
CA ALA A 72 -23.75 -17.63 0.34
C ALA A 72 -23.43 -16.19 -0.11
N PHE A 73 -22.53 -16.01 -1.09
CA PHE A 73 -22.12 -14.70 -1.60
C PHE A 73 -22.97 -14.24 -2.79
N GLY A 74 -23.62 -15.17 -3.50
CA GLY A 74 -24.51 -14.89 -4.65
C GLY A 74 -23.82 -14.38 -5.91
N GLN A 75 -22.49 -14.21 -5.90
CA GLN A 75 -21.67 -13.71 -7.01
C GLN A 75 -20.20 -14.04 -6.79
N PRO A 76 -19.33 -13.93 -7.82
CA PRO A 76 -17.90 -14.12 -7.65
C PRO A 76 -17.29 -13.19 -6.61
N LEU A 77 -16.46 -13.77 -5.74
CA LEU A 77 -15.63 -13.00 -4.80
C LEU A 77 -14.39 -12.46 -5.51
N VAL A 78 -13.97 -11.28 -5.09
CA VAL A 78 -12.65 -10.76 -5.45
C VAL A 78 -11.56 -11.60 -4.78
N ASN A 79 -10.53 -11.95 -5.54
CA ASN A 79 -9.37 -12.68 -5.02
C ASN A 79 -8.74 -11.91 -3.87
N SER A 80 -8.58 -12.58 -2.72
CA SER A 80 -8.04 -11.94 -1.51
C SER A 80 -6.60 -11.43 -1.69
N MET A 81 -5.80 -12.09 -2.53
CA MET A 81 -4.45 -11.61 -2.85
C MET A 81 -4.48 -10.35 -3.72
N PHE A 82 -5.48 -10.18 -4.60
CA PHE A 82 -5.71 -8.91 -5.28
C PHE A 82 -6.04 -7.80 -4.27
N THR A 83 -6.92 -8.10 -3.31
CA THR A 83 -7.28 -7.14 -2.23
C THR A 83 -6.05 -6.72 -1.43
N LEU A 84 -5.19 -7.68 -1.04
CA LEU A 84 -3.94 -7.40 -0.35
C LEU A 84 -2.99 -6.54 -1.19
N SER A 85 -2.80 -6.90 -2.46
CA SER A 85 -1.94 -6.16 -3.38
C SER A 85 -2.44 -4.73 -3.59
N THR A 86 -3.75 -4.55 -3.73
CA THR A 86 -4.38 -3.23 -3.86
C THR A 86 -4.22 -2.41 -2.58
N LEU A 87 -4.41 -3.01 -1.39
CA LEU A 87 -4.21 -2.35 -0.10
C LEU A 87 -2.79 -1.78 0.02
N VAL A 88 -1.78 -2.60 -0.29
CA VAL A 88 -0.39 -2.14 -0.30
C VAL A 88 -0.16 -1.08 -1.37
N GLY A 89 -0.67 -1.31 -2.59
CA GLY A 89 -0.52 -0.39 -3.73
C GLY A 89 -1.04 1.02 -3.45
N LEU A 90 -2.20 1.15 -2.78
CA LEU A 90 -2.79 2.44 -2.40
C LEU A 90 -1.89 3.26 -1.45
N SER A 91 -0.99 2.61 -0.70
CA SER A 91 -0.08 3.28 0.22
C SER A 91 1.20 3.80 -0.45
N VAL A 92 1.56 3.27 -1.63
CA VAL A 92 2.88 3.46 -2.25
C VAL A 92 3.20 4.93 -2.51
N ALA A 93 2.31 5.65 -3.19
CA ALA A 93 2.57 7.03 -3.60
C ALA A 93 2.88 7.97 -2.43
N GLN A 94 2.26 7.74 -1.27
CA GLN A 94 2.42 8.58 -0.09
C GLN A 94 3.57 8.12 0.81
N LEU A 95 3.82 6.81 0.92
CA LEU A 95 4.74 6.28 1.92
C LEU A 95 6.07 5.81 1.36
N THR A 96 6.07 5.17 0.18
CA THR A 96 7.24 4.38 -0.23
C THR A 96 7.72 4.63 -1.66
N GLN A 97 7.04 5.51 -2.41
CA GLN A 97 7.44 5.83 -3.78
C GLN A 97 8.87 6.36 -3.84
N GLY A 98 9.76 5.64 -4.53
CA GLY A 98 11.16 6.01 -4.71
C GLY A 98 12.04 5.91 -3.44
N THR A 99 11.48 5.53 -2.29
CA THR A 99 12.23 5.42 -1.02
C THR A 99 12.30 3.99 -0.46
N ILE A 100 11.49 3.07 -0.99
CA ILE A 100 11.53 1.66 -0.58
C ILE A 100 12.74 0.94 -1.20
N VAL A 101 13.39 0.11 -0.40
CA VAL A 101 14.43 -0.83 -0.84
C VAL A 101 13.82 -2.22 -1.06
N ALA A 102 13.06 -2.71 -0.07
CA ALA A 102 12.45 -4.04 -0.13
C ALA A 102 11.23 -4.17 0.78
N ASN A 103 10.31 -5.05 0.40
CA ASN A 103 9.32 -5.62 1.30
C ASN A 103 9.95 -6.84 1.99
N LEU A 104 10.09 -6.78 3.31
CA LEU A 104 10.74 -7.85 4.07
C LEU A 104 9.77 -8.97 4.45
N GLY A 105 8.46 -8.72 4.39
CA GLY A 105 7.45 -9.73 4.68
C GLY A 105 6.26 -9.17 5.44
N PHE A 106 5.35 -10.07 5.75
CA PHE A 106 4.15 -9.81 6.55
C PHE A 106 4.18 -10.69 7.79
N SER A 107 3.93 -10.09 8.96
CA SER A 107 3.74 -10.82 10.22
C SER A 107 2.28 -11.22 10.45
N GLU A 108 1.36 -10.48 9.83
CA GLU A 108 -0.06 -10.73 9.91
C GLU A 108 -0.76 -10.34 8.60
N VAL A 109 -1.71 -11.19 8.14
CA VAL A 109 -2.64 -10.87 7.07
C VAL A 109 -4.00 -11.46 7.43
N ARG A 110 -5.05 -10.63 7.44
CA ARG A 110 -6.42 -11.05 7.72
C ARG A 110 -7.39 -10.46 6.70
N PHE A 111 -8.45 -11.23 6.38
CA PHE A 111 -9.56 -10.83 5.51
C PHE A 111 -10.89 -11.00 6.26
N PRO A 112 -11.28 -10.05 7.14
CA PRO A 112 -12.44 -10.19 8.01
C PRO A 112 -13.78 -10.25 7.27
N LYS A 113 -13.85 -9.60 6.09
CA LYS A 113 -15.04 -9.60 5.24
C LYS A 113 -14.67 -9.77 3.77
N PRO A 114 -15.55 -10.36 2.97
CA PRO A 114 -15.34 -10.53 1.53
C PRO A 114 -15.36 -9.17 0.82
N VAL A 115 -14.63 -9.08 -0.29
CA VAL A 115 -14.72 -8.00 -1.27
C VAL A 115 -15.45 -8.53 -2.49
N LEU A 116 -16.39 -7.76 -2.98
CA LEU A 116 -17.18 -8.07 -4.17
C LEU A 116 -16.81 -7.13 -5.32
N VAL A 117 -17.04 -7.57 -6.54
CA VAL A 117 -16.91 -6.68 -7.71
C VAL A 117 -17.86 -5.49 -7.54
N GLY A 118 -17.34 -4.28 -7.77
CA GLY A 118 -18.04 -3.02 -7.51
C GLY A 118 -17.78 -2.39 -6.15
N ASP A 119 -17.15 -3.11 -5.19
CA ASP A 119 -16.70 -2.48 -3.95
C ASP A 119 -15.56 -1.49 -4.23
N THR A 120 -15.57 -0.38 -3.50
CA THR A 120 -14.50 0.61 -3.53
C THR A 120 -13.64 0.47 -2.29
N LEU A 121 -12.36 0.23 -2.48
CA LEU A 121 -11.40 0.07 -1.40
C LEU A 121 -10.75 1.41 -1.06
N TYR A 122 -10.73 1.73 0.21
CA TYR A 122 -10.00 2.83 0.82
C TYR A 122 -8.97 2.25 1.77
N ALA A 123 -7.76 2.79 1.74
CA ALA A 123 -6.69 2.31 2.59
C ALA A 123 -6.28 3.37 3.63
N GLU A 124 -5.86 2.88 4.77
CA GLU A 124 -5.15 3.64 5.80
C GLU A 124 -3.95 2.84 6.29
N THR A 125 -2.92 3.54 6.76
CA THR A 125 -1.71 2.91 7.30
C THR A 125 -1.31 3.57 8.60
N VAL A 126 -1.04 2.75 9.62
CA VAL A 126 -0.45 3.17 10.90
C VAL A 126 1.02 2.76 10.92
N VAL A 127 1.91 3.66 11.33
CA VAL A 127 3.31 3.32 11.62
C VAL A 127 3.36 2.70 13.01
N ARG A 128 3.61 1.39 13.10
CA ARG A 128 3.68 0.66 14.38
C ARG A 128 5.01 0.83 15.08
N GLY A 129 6.09 0.99 14.32
CA GLY A 129 7.42 1.18 14.83
C GLY A 129 8.46 1.31 13.72
N LYS A 130 9.64 1.79 14.08
CA LYS A 130 10.78 1.88 13.16
C LYS A 130 12.10 1.67 13.89
N ARG A 131 13.09 1.18 13.17
CA ARG A 131 14.46 1.05 13.66
C ARG A 131 15.46 1.14 12.52
N ALA A 132 16.64 1.67 12.80
CA ALA A 132 17.74 1.61 11.84
C ALA A 132 18.13 0.15 11.53
N SER A 133 18.56 -0.12 10.32
CA SER A 133 19.09 -1.43 9.95
C SER A 133 20.48 -1.61 10.57
N SER A 134 20.69 -2.74 11.26
CA SER A 134 21.99 -3.06 11.83
C SER A 134 23.01 -3.55 10.80
N SER A 135 22.55 -4.06 9.67
CA SER A 135 23.38 -4.69 8.62
C SER A 135 23.52 -3.84 7.36
N ARG A 136 22.71 -2.78 7.22
CA ARG A 136 22.66 -1.94 6.02
C ARG A 136 22.66 -0.46 6.40
N PRO A 137 23.85 0.16 6.53
CA PRO A 137 23.98 1.58 6.81
C PRO A 137 23.23 2.44 5.76
N GLY A 138 22.54 3.48 6.21
CA GLY A 138 21.72 4.33 5.33
C GLY A 138 20.32 3.79 5.03
N GLU A 139 19.91 2.70 5.68
CA GLU A 139 18.59 2.10 5.55
C GLU A 139 17.96 1.86 6.93
N GLY A 140 16.64 1.83 6.98
CA GLY A 140 15.88 1.54 8.19
C GLY A 140 14.69 0.64 7.91
N ILE A 141 14.25 -0.09 8.92
CA ILE A 141 13.08 -0.96 8.87
C ILE A 141 11.91 -0.21 9.51
N VAL A 142 10.79 -0.15 8.78
CA VAL A 142 9.53 0.43 9.26
C VAL A 142 8.47 -0.66 9.27
N GLU A 143 7.77 -0.81 10.39
CA GLU A 143 6.63 -1.69 10.53
C GLU A 143 5.34 -0.89 10.31
N LEU A 144 4.56 -1.31 9.32
CA LEU A 144 3.36 -0.66 8.82
C LEU A 144 2.16 -1.58 9.00
N GLU A 145 1.13 -1.12 9.68
CA GLU A 145 -0.18 -1.78 9.66
C GLU A 145 -1.07 -1.10 8.64
N HIS A 146 -1.44 -1.83 7.62
CA HIS A 146 -2.35 -1.41 6.57
C HIS A 146 -3.76 -1.94 6.85
N THR A 147 -4.78 -1.09 6.73
CA THR A 147 -6.20 -1.49 6.83
C THR A 147 -6.93 -1.04 5.57
N ALA A 148 -7.59 -1.99 4.88
CA ALA A 148 -8.54 -1.69 3.82
C ALA A 148 -9.97 -1.68 4.34
N ARG A 149 -10.73 -0.65 3.93
CA ARG A 149 -12.17 -0.56 4.15
C ARG A 149 -12.91 -0.45 2.82
N ASN A 150 -14.10 -1.01 2.76
CA ASN A 150 -14.99 -0.78 1.64
C ASN A 150 -15.75 0.56 1.79
N GLN A 151 -16.61 0.89 0.82
CA GLN A 151 -17.43 2.11 0.82
C GLN A 151 -18.45 2.19 1.97
N ARG A 152 -18.71 1.07 2.65
CA ARG A 152 -19.59 0.99 3.84
C ARG A 152 -18.82 1.16 5.15
N GLY A 153 -17.48 1.40 5.08
CA GLY A 153 -16.60 1.52 6.24
C GLY A 153 -16.21 0.18 6.87
N GLU A 154 -16.62 -0.95 6.28
CA GLU A 154 -16.30 -2.28 6.79
C GLU A 154 -14.84 -2.63 6.51
N VAL A 155 -14.14 -3.19 7.51
CA VAL A 155 -12.77 -3.68 7.34
C VAL A 155 -12.79 -4.97 6.51
N VAL A 156 -12.11 -4.97 5.37
CA VAL A 156 -12.05 -6.08 4.43
C VAL A 156 -10.67 -6.74 4.38
N ALA A 157 -9.62 -6.01 4.71
CA ALA A 157 -8.27 -6.57 4.86
C ALA A 157 -7.48 -5.80 5.91
N VAL A 158 -6.62 -6.51 6.63
CA VAL A 158 -5.57 -5.95 7.51
C VAL A 158 -4.29 -6.69 7.23
N ALA A 159 -3.17 -5.94 7.13
CA ALA A 159 -1.86 -6.52 6.92
C ALA A 159 -0.79 -5.76 7.73
N VAL A 160 0.00 -6.46 8.51
CA VAL A 160 1.17 -5.90 9.19
C VAL A 160 2.40 -6.28 8.39
N ARG A 161 3.12 -5.27 7.90
CA ARG A 161 4.22 -5.42 6.96
C ARG A 161 5.49 -4.74 7.46
N SER A 162 6.63 -5.40 7.34
CA SER A 162 7.95 -4.80 7.53
C SER A 162 8.55 -4.39 6.19
N THR A 163 8.96 -3.14 6.07
CA THR A 163 9.61 -2.58 4.88
C THR A 163 10.99 -2.05 5.19
N LEU A 164 11.93 -2.27 4.27
CA LEU A 164 13.23 -1.63 4.30
C LEU A 164 13.16 -0.36 3.45
N VAL A 165 13.48 0.78 4.04
CA VAL A 165 13.41 2.10 3.40
C VAL A 165 14.74 2.82 3.51
N LEU A 166 15.00 3.69 2.53
CA LEU A 166 16.20 4.54 2.53
C LEU A 166 16.11 5.61 3.61
N MET A 167 17.24 5.90 4.24
CA MET A 167 17.42 7.13 5.02
C MET A 167 17.65 8.32 4.08
N ARG A 168 17.39 9.51 4.57
CA ARG A 168 17.61 10.74 3.81
C ARG A 168 19.10 10.84 3.42
N PRO A 169 19.42 11.06 2.13
CA PRO A 169 20.78 11.27 1.70
C PRO A 169 21.42 12.44 2.47
N VAL A 170 22.61 12.22 3.03
CA VAL A 170 23.40 13.31 3.63
C VAL A 170 23.85 14.22 2.50
N ARG A 171 23.36 15.46 2.44
CA ARG A 171 23.92 16.46 1.52
C ARG A 171 25.37 16.70 1.90
N MET A 172 26.30 16.21 1.09
CA MET A 172 27.70 16.68 1.19
C MET A 172 27.67 18.14 0.79
N GLN A 173 28.01 19.04 1.74
CA GLN A 173 28.32 20.43 1.38
C GLN A 173 29.55 20.39 0.48
N PRO A 174 29.53 21.06 -0.68
CA PRO A 174 30.75 21.23 -1.45
C PRO A 174 31.77 21.99 -0.59
N ALA A 175 33.01 21.47 -0.58
CA ALA A 175 34.13 22.06 0.13
C ALA A 175 34.49 23.44 -0.45
#